data_f8062fc356ba7444f095fdd10853b0d5
#
_entry.id   f8062fc356ba7444f095fdd10853b0d5
#
_cell.length_a   1.000
_cell.length_b   1.000
_cell.length_c   1.000
_cell.angle_alpha   90.00
_cell.angle_beta   90.00
_cell.angle_gamma   90.00
#
_symmetry.space_group_name_H-M   'P 1'
#
loop_
_entity.id
_entity.type
_entity.pdbx_description
1 polymer ?
#
loop_
_entity_poly.entity_id
_entity_poly.type
_entity_poly.pdbx_seq_one_letter_code
_entity_poly.pdbx_strand_id
1 'polypeptide(L)'
;MFFKLATGQEPTYLWIGCSDSRVPENKILGVQPGEVFVHRNVTNVVAHADTNLLSVLTYAIEALSIRHILVVGHYDCGGVRAAMNNQRALGGASSTVIDNWLTSVRDVYRLHADELDAIEDPEERHRRLVEKNVVEQCLNVFKTGVVQHHRLKTFHNKEEYDTSFAFPRVHALVFDPVRTSALQLWPRPVARQRSNAKRCTTGKRPPQQAHGGLQGGDPRAEAYL
;
A
#
# COMPACT_ATOMS: atom_id res chain seq x y z
N MET A 1 -14.47 -11.96 -24.33
CA MET A 1 -13.88 -11.76 -23.00
C MET A 1 -13.92 -13.04 -22.18
N PHE A 2 -15.10 -13.61 -21.87
CA PHE A 2 -15.24 -14.79 -20.98
C PHE A 2 -14.52 -16.06 -21.46
N PHE A 3 -14.41 -16.32 -22.76
CA PHE A 3 -13.67 -17.48 -23.28
C PHE A 3 -12.18 -17.47 -22.88
N LYS A 4 -11.55 -16.29 -22.85
CA LYS A 4 -10.13 -16.17 -22.44
C LYS A 4 -9.97 -16.44 -20.94
N LEU A 5 -10.96 -16.06 -20.12
CA LEU A 5 -10.95 -16.31 -18.67
C LEU A 5 -11.22 -17.78 -18.31
N ALA A 6 -11.89 -18.54 -19.20
CA ALA A 6 -12.14 -19.96 -18.97
C ALA A 6 -10.88 -20.84 -19.09
N THR A 7 -9.82 -20.35 -19.72
CA THR A 7 -8.58 -21.09 -19.97
C THR A 7 -7.46 -20.80 -18.99
N GLY A 8 -7.59 -19.75 -18.14
CA GLY A 8 -6.59 -19.38 -17.16
C GLY A 8 -6.72 -17.93 -16.68
N GLN A 9 -5.78 -17.52 -15.82
CA GLN A 9 -5.67 -16.14 -15.34
C GLN A 9 -4.22 -15.64 -15.46
N GLU A 10 -4.05 -14.37 -15.81
CA GLU A 10 -2.78 -13.69 -15.91
C GLU A 10 -2.89 -12.29 -15.25
N PRO A 11 -3.12 -12.22 -13.93
CA PRO A 11 -3.30 -10.95 -13.25
C PRO A 11 -2.00 -10.15 -13.20
N THR A 12 -2.11 -8.84 -13.41
CA THR A 12 -1.00 -7.90 -13.31
C THR A 12 -0.76 -7.47 -11.86
N TYR A 13 -1.84 -7.45 -11.07
CA TYR A 13 -1.86 -6.89 -9.72
C TYR A 13 -2.31 -7.90 -8.68
N LEU A 14 -1.67 -7.89 -7.51
CA LEU A 14 -2.26 -8.42 -6.29
C LEU A 14 -2.87 -7.24 -5.51
N TRP A 15 -4.15 -7.32 -5.22
CA TRP A 15 -4.86 -6.39 -4.35
C TRP A 15 -5.00 -6.97 -2.95
N ILE A 16 -4.54 -6.23 -1.93
CA ILE A 16 -4.77 -6.51 -0.52
C ILE A 16 -5.57 -5.33 0.04
N GLY A 17 -6.88 -5.51 0.21
CA GLY A 17 -7.79 -4.42 0.53
C GLY A 17 -8.75 -4.70 1.67
N CYS A 18 -9.50 -3.66 2.05
CA CYS A 18 -10.56 -3.79 3.04
C CYS A 18 -11.75 -4.59 2.49
N SER A 19 -12.40 -5.37 3.39
CA SER A 19 -13.66 -6.07 3.09
C SER A 19 -14.86 -5.15 2.91
N ASP A 20 -14.71 -3.84 3.12
CA ASP A 20 -15.78 -2.85 2.94
C ASP A 20 -16.38 -2.92 1.54
N SER A 21 -17.72 -3.07 1.45
CA SER A 21 -18.44 -3.26 0.19
C SER A 21 -18.36 -2.07 -0.78
N ARG A 22 -17.98 -0.90 -0.27
CA ARG A 22 -17.80 0.34 -1.06
C ARG A 22 -16.48 0.38 -1.81
N VAL A 23 -15.61 -0.63 -1.64
CA VAL A 23 -14.23 -0.66 -2.17
C VAL A 23 -14.07 -1.79 -3.20
N PRO A 24 -14.71 -1.71 -4.38
CA PRO A 24 -14.58 -2.71 -5.43
C PRO A 24 -13.31 -2.48 -6.25
N GLU A 25 -12.36 -3.40 -6.15
CA GLU A 25 -11.01 -3.30 -6.72
C GLU A 25 -10.99 -3.05 -8.23
N ASN A 26 -11.75 -3.80 -9.01
CA ASN A 26 -11.79 -3.66 -10.47
C ASN A 26 -12.29 -2.28 -10.90
N LYS A 27 -13.31 -1.74 -10.21
CA LYS A 27 -13.84 -0.41 -10.51
C LYS A 27 -12.87 0.71 -10.13
N ILE A 28 -12.21 0.57 -8.98
CA ILE A 28 -11.25 1.56 -8.50
C ILE A 28 -10.03 1.65 -9.41
N LEU A 29 -9.54 0.49 -9.87
CA LEU A 29 -8.40 0.42 -10.78
C LEU A 29 -8.76 0.66 -12.24
N GLY A 30 -10.04 0.61 -12.60
CA GLY A 30 -10.49 0.72 -14.00
C GLY A 30 -10.08 -0.46 -14.86
N VAL A 31 -9.94 -1.65 -14.28
CA VAL A 31 -9.46 -2.87 -14.94
C VAL A 31 -10.57 -3.91 -15.10
N GLN A 32 -10.33 -4.87 -15.99
CA GLN A 32 -11.29 -5.93 -16.31
C GLN A 32 -11.15 -7.13 -15.35
N PRO A 33 -12.17 -8.00 -15.23
CA PRO A 33 -12.04 -9.28 -14.56
C PRO A 33 -10.88 -10.11 -15.12
N GLY A 34 -10.09 -10.73 -14.20
CA GLY A 34 -8.91 -11.51 -14.55
C GLY A 34 -7.58 -10.74 -14.47
N GLU A 35 -7.61 -9.41 -14.36
CA GLU A 35 -6.40 -8.57 -14.28
C GLU A 35 -5.91 -8.35 -12.85
N VAL A 36 -6.75 -8.65 -11.84
CA VAL A 36 -6.43 -8.48 -10.42
C VAL A 36 -6.63 -9.77 -9.66
N PHE A 37 -5.61 -10.23 -8.95
CA PHE A 37 -5.71 -11.28 -7.94
C PHE A 37 -6.03 -10.62 -6.61
N VAL A 38 -7.03 -11.11 -5.86
CA VAL A 38 -7.67 -10.34 -4.78
C VAL A 38 -7.59 -11.06 -3.45
N HIS A 39 -7.09 -10.35 -2.42
CA HIS A 39 -7.26 -10.69 -1.02
C HIS A 39 -7.96 -9.54 -0.30
N ARG A 40 -8.95 -9.86 0.55
CA ARG A 40 -9.69 -8.85 1.32
C ARG A 40 -9.91 -9.33 2.75
N ASN A 41 -9.68 -8.43 3.70
CA ASN A 41 -9.98 -8.64 5.11
C ASN A 41 -10.43 -7.32 5.77
N VAL A 42 -10.89 -7.38 7.00
CA VAL A 42 -11.26 -6.16 7.75
C VAL A 42 -10.01 -5.29 7.95
N THR A 43 -10.08 -4.03 7.49
CA THR A 43 -9.01 -3.01 7.62
C THR A 43 -7.70 -3.30 6.85
N ASN A 44 -7.74 -4.13 5.81
CA ASN A 44 -6.56 -4.45 4.96
C ASN A 44 -5.30 -4.81 5.76
N VAL A 45 -5.47 -5.54 6.86
CA VAL A 45 -4.37 -5.94 7.77
C VAL A 45 -3.49 -7.00 7.10
N VAL A 46 -2.18 -6.85 7.28
CA VAL A 46 -1.14 -7.82 6.90
C VAL A 46 -0.47 -8.33 8.17
N ALA A 47 -0.98 -9.43 8.69
CA ALA A 47 -0.42 -10.08 9.87
C ALA A 47 0.56 -11.19 9.44
N HIS A 48 1.76 -11.20 10.01
CA HIS A 48 2.80 -12.20 9.66
C HIS A 48 2.44 -13.64 10.06
N ALA A 49 1.44 -13.83 10.91
CA ALA A 49 0.94 -15.13 11.30
C ALA A 49 -0.34 -15.57 10.53
N ASP A 50 -0.85 -14.72 9.64
CA ASP A 50 -2.04 -15.04 8.84
C ASP A 50 -1.67 -15.91 7.63
N THR A 51 -1.83 -17.24 7.82
CA THR A 51 -1.53 -18.21 6.76
C THR A 51 -2.41 -18.05 5.54
N ASN A 52 -3.63 -17.51 5.66
CA ASN A 52 -4.50 -17.23 4.51
C ASN A 52 -3.87 -16.14 3.62
N LEU A 53 -3.54 -14.99 4.18
CA LEU A 53 -2.87 -13.92 3.45
C LEU A 53 -1.52 -14.38 2.88
N LEU A 54 -0.71 -15.07 3.68
CA LEU A 54 0.62 -15.54 3.24
C LEU A 54 0.51 -16.54 2.09
N SER A 55 -0.51 -17.41 2.08
CA SER A 55 -0.76 -18.33 0.96
C SER A 55 -1.12 -17.59 -0.32
N VAL A 56 -1.99 -16.59 -0.22
CA VAL A 56 -2.35 -15.72 -1.36
C VAL A 56 -1.12 -14.98 -1.89
N LEU A 57 -0.32 -14.42 -0.99
CA LEU A 57 0.89 -13.67 -1.34
C LEU A 57 1.92 -14.57 -2.04
N THR A 58 2.15 -15.77 -1.49
CA THR A 58 3.09 -16.75 -2.05
C THR A 58 2.61 -17.20 -3.44
N TYR A 59 1.33 -17.56 -3.58
CA TYR A 59 0.77 -17.98 -4.86
C TYR A 59 0.85 -16.88 -5.92
N ALA A 60 0.53 -15.64 -5.53
CA ALA A 60 0.61 -14.49 -6.41
C ALA A 60 2.02 -14.26 -6.97
N ILE A 61 3.05 -14.44 -6.13
CA ILE A 61 4.45 -14.19 -6.52
C ILE A 61 5.03 -15.39 -7.26
N GLU A 62 4.91 -16.60 -6.69
CA GLU A 62 5.62 -17.77 -7.20
C GLU A 62 4.91 -18.44 -8.39
N ALA A 63 3.57 -18.50 -8.36
CA ALA A 63 2.78 -19.15 -9.40
C ALA A 63 2.30 -18.20 -10.51
N LEU A 64 1.87 -16.99 -10.14
CA LEU A 64 1.30 -16.03 -11.08
C LEU A 64 2.32 -14.96 -11.53
N SER A 65 3.51 -14.92 -10.96
CA SER A 65 4.57 -13.95 -11.29
C SER A 65 4.11 -12.50 -11.25
N ILE A 66 3.25 -12.17 -10.29
CA ILE A 66 2.69 -10.82 -10.14
C ILE A 66 3.81 -9.84 -9.77
N ARG A 67 3.85 -8.72 -10.50
CA ARG A 67 4.90 -7.70 -10.36
C ARG A 67 4.51 -6.54 -9.44
N HIS A 68 3.23 -6.34 -9.18
CA HIS A 68 2.72 -5.21 -8.39
C HIS A 68 1.77 -5.67 -7.31
N ILE A 69 2.09 -5.37 -6.06
CA ILE A 69 1.25 -5.63 -4.89
C ILE A 69 0.69 -4.29 -4.42
N LEU A 70 -0.63 -4.18 -4.37
CA LEU A 70 -1.35 -2.98 -3.97
C LEU A 70 -1.97 -3.21 -2.59
N VAL A 71 -1.48 -2.53 -1.57
CA VAL A 71 -2.13 -2.49 -0.25
C VAL A 71 -3.05 -1.29 -0.22
N VAL A 72 -4.35 -1.53 -0.11
CA VAL A 72 -5.36 -0.50 -0.32
C VAL A 72 -6.28 -0.36 0.88
N GLY A 73 -6.13 0.75 1.59
CA GLY A 73 -7.09 1.23 2.57
C GLY A 73 -8.13 2.16 1.95
N HIS A 74 -9.04 2.64 2.78
CA HIS A 74 -10.01 3.64 2.35
C HIS A 74 -10.38 4.59 3.50
N TYR A 75 -10.67 5.82 3.17
CA TYR A 75 -11.19 6.75 4.17
C TYR A 75 -12.56 6.30 4.66
N ASP A 76 -12.91 6.75 5.86
CA ASP A 76 -14.13 6.36 6.57
C ASP A 76 -14.24 4.84 6.82
N CYS A 77 -13.11 4.20 7.11
CA CYS A 77 -13.06 2.78 7.48
C CYS A 77 -13.56 2.58 8.92
N GLY A 78 -14.66 1.82 9.07
CA GLY A 78 -15.27 1.58 10.38
C GLY A 78 -14.35 0.82 11.35
N GLY A 79 -13.58 -0.14 10.87
CA GLY A 79 -12.64 -0.88 11.72
C GLY A 79 -11.46 -0.03 12.20
N VAL A 80 -10.93 0.88 11.36
CA VAL A 80 -9.90 1.83 11.77
C VAL A 80 -10.44 2.80 12.81
N ARG A 81 -11.70 3.27 12.65
CA ARG A 81 -12.38 4.12 13.62
C ARG A 81 -12.56 3.43 14.97
N ALA A 82 -12.98 2.16 14.97
CA ALA A 82 -13.12 1.39 16.19
C ALA A 82 -11.77 1.18 16.90
N ALA A 83 -10.71 0.93 16.16
CA ALA A 83 -9.36 0.81 16.71
C ALA A 83 -8.87 2.13 17.32
N MET A 84 -9.08 3.27 16.65
CA MET A 84 -8.71 4.61 17.11
C MET A 84 -9.38 4.96 18.45
N ASN A 85 -10.67 4.70 18.58
CA ASN A 85 -11.42 5.05 19.78
C ASN A 85 -11.19 4.08 20.95
N ASN A 86 -10.38 3.04 20.77
CA ASN A 86 -10.16 1.96 21.73
C ASN A 86 -11.47 1.35 22.28
N GLN A 87 -12.51 1.43 21.48
CA GLN A 87 -13.83 0.88 21.81
C GLN A 87 -13.90 -0.58 21.34
N ARG A 88 -14.74 -1.36 22.01
CA ARG A 88 -15.12 -2.66 21.46
C ARG A 88 -15.84 -2.46 20.14
N ALA A 89 -15.34 -3.08 19.07
CA ALA A 89 -15.87 -2.90 17.73
C ALA A 89 -17.35 -3.30 17.61
N LEU A 90 -17.75 -4.30 18.41
CA LEU A 90 -19.12 -4.80 18.49
C LEU A 90 -19.46 -4.99 19.98
N GLY A 91 -20.68 -4.67 20.39
CA GLY A 91 -21.14 -4.92 21.76
C GLY A 91 -21.26 -6.43 22.06
N GLY A 92 -20.90 -6.84 23.29
CA GLY A 92 -21.09 -8.20 23.80
C GLY A 92 -19.93 -9.17 23.64
N ALA A 93 -20.15 -10.46 23.94
CA ALA A 93 -19.12 -11.49 23.97
C ALA A 93 -18.53 -11.82 22.57
N SER A 94 -19.25 -11.54 21.50
CA SER A 94 -18.81 -11.80 20.12
C SER A 94 -17.74 -10.82 19.62
N SER A 95 -17.46 -9.74 20.37
CA SER A 95 -16.49 -8.71 19.96
C SER A 95 -15.03 -9.17 20.07
N THR A 96 -14.71 -10.22 20.82
CA THR A 96 -13.33 -10.63 21.11
C THR A 96 -12.52 -10.96 19.86
N VAL A 97 -13.10 -11.61 18.85
CA VAL A 97 -12.39 -11.99 17.63
C VAL A 97 -12.01 -10.76 16.82
N ILE A 98 -12.97 -9.84 16.60
CA ILE A 98 -12.70 -8.61 15.84
C ILE A 98 -11.82 -7.65 16.64
N ASP A 99 -11.96 -7.60 17.96
CA ASP A 99 -11.10 -6.78 18.82
C ASP A 99 -9.65 -7.26 18.79
N ASN A 100 -9.43 -8.58 18.82
CA ASN A 100 -8.11 -9.18 18.66
C ASN A 100 -7.52 -8.86 17.27
N TRP A 101 -8.34 -8.94 16.22
CA TRP A 101 -7.94 -8.59 14.87
C TRP A 101 -7.50 -7.13 14.77
N LEU A 102 -8.26 -6.22 15.37
CA LEU A 102 -7.98 -4.79 15.36
C LEU A 102 -6.77 -4.38 16.22
N THR A 103 -6.18 -5.30 16.99
CA THR A 103 -4.94 -5.04 17.74
C THR A 103 -3.83 -4.56 16.82
N SER A 104 -3.71 -5.12 15.62
CA SER A 104 -2.73 -4.67 14.62
C SER A 104 -2.88 -3.18 14.27
N VAL A 105 -4.11 -2.68 14.16
CA VAL A 105 -4.37 -1.26 13.86
C VAL A 105 -4.12 -0.37 15.09
N ARG A 106 -4.46 -0.88 16.30
CA ARG A 106 -4.11 -0.18 17.57
C ARG A 106 -2.61 -0.06 17.76
N ASP A 107 -1.85 -1.07 17.32
CA ASP A 107 -0.39 -1.02 17.35
C ASP A 107 0.15 0.04 16.40
N VAL A 108 -0.44 0.19 15.22
CA VAL A 108 -0.13 1.32 14.31
C VAL A 108 -0.43 2.66 14.99
N TYR A 109 -1.58 2.80 15.66
CA TYR A 109 -1.89 4.03 16.41
C TYR A 109 -0.81 4.33 17.45
N ARG A 110 -0.45 3.35 18.28
CA ARG A 110 0.61 3.52 19.31
C ARG A 110 1.94 3.92 18.73
N LEU A 111 2.30 3.36 17.58
CA LEU A 111 3.56 3.67 16.89
C LEU A 111 3.63 5.12 16.42
N HIS A 112 2.49 5.72 16.13
CA HIS A 112 2.36 7.09 15.61
C HIS A 112 1.60 8.02 16.58
N ALA A 113 1.52 7.67 17.88
CA ALA A 113 0.70 8.37 18.86
C ALA A 113 1.03 9.86 18.94
N ASP A 114 2.31 10.23 19.00
CA ASP A 114 2.72 11.63 19.10
C ASP A 114 2.20 12.50 17.95
N GLU A 115 2.18 11.97 16.73
CA GLU A 115 1.64 12.67 15.56
C GLU A 115 0.12 12.69 15.57
N LEU A 116 -0.50 11.56 15.90
CA LEU A 116 -1.96 11.41 15.84
C LEU A 116 -2.66 12.19 16.95
N ASP A 117 -2.13 12.18 18.16
CA ASP A 117 -2.72 12.87 19.31
C ASP A 117 -2.60 14.41 19.20
N ALA A 118 -1.62 14.90 18.43
CA ALA A 118 -1.49 16.32 18.11
C ALA A 118 -2.58 16.84 17.15
N ILE A 119 -3.32 15.96 16.48
CA ILE A 119 -4.42 16.35 15.60
C ILE A 119 -5.70 16.51 16.42
N GLU A 120 -6.19 17.73 16.56
CA GLU A 120 -7.38 18.03 17.36
C GLU A 120 -8.67 17.49 16.74
N ASP A 121 -8.81 17.63 15.41
CA ASP A 121 -10.00 17.15 14.69
C ASP A 121 -10.03 15.62 14.61
N PRO A 122 -11.04 14.95 15.20
CA PRO A 122 -11.15 13.49 15.19
C PRO A 122 -11.27 12.88 13.79
N GLU A 123 -11.88 13.59 12.84
CA GLU A 123 -12.05 13.11 11.47
C GLU A 123 -10.71 13.16 10.71
N GLU A 124 -9.95 14.23 10.87
CA GLU A 124 -8.61 14.32 10.30
C GLU A 124 -7.65 13.31 10.94
N ARG A 125 -7.73 13.12 12.27
CA ARG A 125 -6.98 12.08 12.98
C ARG A 125 -7.30 10.69 12.44
N HIS A 126 -8.58 10.40 12.20
CA HIS A 126 -9.01 9.13 11.60
C HIS A 126 -8.45 8.97 10.18
N ARG A 127 -8.52 10.00 9.34
CA ARG A 127 -7.94 9.99 8.00
C ARG A 127 -6.44 9.68 8.04
N ARG A 128 -5.72 10.35 8.94
CA ARG A 128 -4.29 10.16 9.13
C ARG A 128 -3.97 8.73 9.60
N LEU A 129 -4.76 8.17 10.51
CA LEU A 129 -4.58 6.79 10.96
C LEU A 129 -4.82 5.78 9.82
N VAL A 130 -5.79 6.01 8.94
CA VAL A 130 -5.99 5.19 7.74
C VAL A 130 -4.72 5.20 6.88
N GLU A 131 -4.14 6.37 6.62
CA GLU A 131 -2.92 6.50 5.82
C GLU A 131 -1.75 5.77 6.47
N LYS A 132 -1.52 5.97 7.77
CA LYS A 132 -0.48 5.28 8.54
C LYS A 132 -0.67 3.76 8.51
N ASN A 133 -1.91 3.30 8.72
CA ASN A 133 -2.21 1.86 8.65
C ASN A 133 -1.80 1.27 7.29
N VAL A 134 -2.19 1.90 6.19
CA VAL A 134 -1.84 1.40 4.86
C VAL A 134 -0.33 1.33 4.65
N VAL A 135 0.41 2.33 5.07
CA VAL A 135 1.89 2.35 4.96
C VAL A 135 2.51 1.23 5.79
N GLU A 136 2.09 1.05 7.06
CA GLU A 136 2.62 -0.02 7.91
C GLU A 136 2.26 -1.42 7.37
N GLN A 137 1.05 -1.61 6.82
CA GLN A 137 0.70 -2.88 6.18
C GLN A 137 1.53 -3.12 4.90
N CYS A 138 1.86 -2.08 4.16
CA CYS A 138 2.80 -2.14 3.03
C CYS A 138 4.19 -2.61 3.48
N LEU A 139 4.71 -2.04 4.56
CA LEU A 139 5.99 -2.46 5.16
C LEU A 139 5.92 -3.91 5.65
N ASN A 140 4.77 -4.35 6.20
CA ASN A 140 4.57 -5.74 6.60
C ASN A 140 4.62 -6.69 5.40
N VAL A 141 3.97 -6.36 4.27
CA VAL A 141 4.12 -7.13 3.01
C VAL A 141 5.58 -7.18 2.60
N PHE A 142 6.24 -6.03 2.57
CA PHE A 142 7.64 -5.91 2.15
C PHE A 142 8.58 -6.78 2.99
N LYS A 143 8.33 -6.90 4.29
CA LYS A 143 9.13 -7.69 5.24
C LYS A 143 8.88 -9.21 5.15
N THR A 144 7.88 -9.67 4.38
CA THR A 144 7.65 -11.11 4.24
C THR A 144 8.79 -11.81 3.51
N GLY A 145 9.11 -13.04 3.93
CA GLY A 145 10.21 -13.81 3.35
C GLY A 145 10.06 -14.03 1.86
N VAL A 146 8.83 -14.30 1.38
CA VAL A 146 8.56 -14.53 -0.05
C VAL A 146 8.85 -13.29 -0.89
N VAL A 147 8.43 -12.10 -0.43
CA VAL A 147 8.70 -10.84 -1.13
C VAL A 147 10.20 -10.56 -1.16
N GLN A 148 10.88 -10.67 -0.01
CA GLN A 148 12.31 -10.42 0.09
C GLN A 148 13.12 -11.38 -0.80
N HIS A 149 12.82 -12.67 -0.74
CA HIS A 149 13.51 -13.68 -1.55
C HIS A 149 13.33 -13.40 -3.05
N HIS A 150 12.10 -13.16 -3.50
CA HIS A 150 11.83 -12.92 -4.92
C HIS A 150 12.46 -11.60 -5.41
N ARG A 151 12.46 -10.56 -4.60
CA ARG A 151 13.13 -9.29 -4.92
C ARG A 151 14.63 -9.44 -5.06
N LEU A 152 15.28 -10.20 -4.18
CA LEU A 152 16.70 -10.51 -4.29
C LEU A 152 16.99 -11.30 -5.56
N LYS A 153 16.20 -12.32 -5.87
CA LYS A 153 16.32 -13.11 -7.09
C LYS A 153 16.22 -12.23 -8.34
N THR A 154 15.20 -11.38 -8.44
CA THR A 154 15.01 -10.49 -9.60
C THR A 154 16.07 -9.40 -9.70
N PHE A 155 16.59 -8.94 -8.56
CA PHE A 155 17.68 -7.96 -8.53
C PHE A 155 19.01 -8.54 -9.05
N HIS A 156 19.31 -9.79 -8.71
CA HIS A 156 20.55 -10.43 -9.16
C HIS A 156 20.49 -10.89 -10.62
N ASN A 157 19.31 -11.24 -11.13
CA ASN A 157 19.11 -11.77 -12.49
C ASN A 157 18.54 -10.68 -13.43
N LYS A 158 19.12 -9.49 -13.43
CA LYS A 158 18.65 -8.34 -14.23
C LYS A 158 18.54 -8.62 -15.73
N GLU A 159 19.43 -9.44 -16.28
CA GLU A 159 19.43 -9.83 -17.69
C GLU A 159 18.21 -10.70 -18.05
N GLU A 160 17.82 -11.61 -17.15
CA GLU A 160 16.65 -12.48 -17.32
C GLU A 160 15.32 -11.70 -17.25
N TYR A 161 15.26 -10.67 -16.38
CA TYR A 161 14.03 -9.93 -16.14
C TYR A 161 13.93 -8.61 -16.91
N ASP A 162 14.98 -8.22 -17.66
CA ASP A 162 15.08 -6.97 -18.44
C ASP A 162 14.54 -5.75 -17.65
N THR A 163 14.98 -5.63 -16.39
CA THR A 163 14.46 -4.59 -15.52
C THR A 163 15.55 -3.92 -14.70
N SER A 164 15.44 -2.60 -14.55
CA SER A 164 16.25 -1.82 -13.62
C SER A 164 15.76 -1.90 -12.16
N PHE A 165 14.68 -2.63 -11.90
CA PHE A 165 14.01 -2.67 -10.59
C PHE A 165 13.78 -4.09 -10.10
N ALA A 166 13.91 -4.28 -8.78
CA ALA A 166 13.54 -5.55 -8.13
C ALA A 166 12.00 -5.69 -8.04
N PHE A 167 11.48 -6.89 -8.29
CA PHE A 167 10.06 -7.24 -8.18
C PHE A 167 9.81 -8.24 -7.04
N PRO A 168 8.57 -8.30 -6.50
CA PRO A 168 7.45 -7.41 -6.75
C PRO A 168 7.65 -6.00 -6.15
N ARG A 169 6.97 -5.01 -6.74
CA ARG A 169 6.86 -3.66 -6.18
C ARG A 169 5.62 -3.58 -5.31
N VAL A 170 5.76 -3.01 -4.12
CA VAL A 170 4.66 -2.86 -3.16
C VAL A 170 4.21 -1.40 -3.16
N HIS A 171 2.90 -1.16 -3.20
CA HIS A 171 2.31 0.18 -3.29
C HIS A 171 1.28 0.39 -2.19
N ALA A 172 1.35 1.52 -1.51
CA ALA A 172 0.38 1.97 -0.52
C ALA A 172 -0.62 2.94 -1.17
N LEU A 173 -1.89 2.56 -1.19
CA LEU A 173 -2.97 3.34 -1.79
C LEU A 173 -4.09 3.57 -0.78
N VAL A 174 -4.69 4.75 -0.79
CA VAL A 174 -5.92 5.04 -0.04
C VAL A 174 -7.00 5.48 -1.01
N PHE A 175 -8.12 4.79 -1.00
CA PHE A 175 -9.31 5.16 -1.76
C PHE A 175 -10.17 6.14 -0.96
N ASP A 176 -10.61 7.21 -1.62
CA ASP A 176 -11.57 8.17 -1.08
C ASP A 176 -12.96 7.87 -1.67
N PRO A 177 -13.89 7.30 -0.89
CA PRO A 177 -15.23 6.98 -1.38
C PRO A 177 -16.05 8.21 -1.79
N VAL A 178 -15.76 9.37 -1.22
CA VAL A 178 -16.47 10.63 -1.51
C VAL A 178 -15.99 11.21 -2.85
N ARG A 179 -14.67 11.22 -3.06
CA ARG A 179 -14.06 11.77 -4.28
C ARG A 179 -13.96 10.74 -5.40
N THR A 180 -14.25 9.46 -5.10
CA THR A 180 -14.09 8.33 -6.02
C THR A 180 -12.70 8.27 -6.68
N SER A 181 -11.68 8.58 -5.90
CA SER A 181 -10.28 8.64 -6.33
C SER A 181 -9.38 7.89 -5.37
N ALA A 182 -8.25 7.37 -5.88
CA ALA A 182 -7.23 6.74 -5.06
C ALA A 182 -6.00 7.65 -4.97
N LEU A 183 -5.50 7.81 -3.75
CA LEU A 183 -4.26 8.53 -3.44
C LEU A 183 -3.14 7.51 -3.21
N GLN A 184 -2.05 7.62 -3.96
CA GLN A 184 -0.85 6.82 -3.72
C GLN A 184 0.00 7.47 -2.62
N LEU A 185 0.23 6.73 -1.53
CA LEU A 185 1.03 7.19 -0.39
C LEU A 185 2.49 6.77 -0.48
N TRP A 186 2.75 5.57 -1.02
CA TRP A 186 4.10 5.00 -1.12
C TRP A 186 4.19 3.94 -2.24
N PRO A 187 5.30 3.86 -3.02
CA PRO A 187 6.30 4.92 -3.12
C PRO A 187 5.67 6.22 -3.62
N ARG A 188 6.18 7.35 -3.15
CA ARG A 188 5.64 8.65 -3.58
C ARG A 188 5.80 8.81 -5.09
N PRO A 189 4.78 9.33 -5.80
CA PRO A 189 4.94 9.67 -7.21
C PRO A 189 6.09 10.66 -7.35
N VAL A 190 7.09 10.32 -8.18
CA VAL A 190 8.10 11.30 -8.57
C VAL A 190 7.35 12.38 -9.34
N ALA A 191 7.33 13.61 -8.81
CA ALA A 191 6.73 14.72 -9.51
C ALA A 191 7.35 14.78 -10.91
N ARG A 192 6.53 14.59 -11.97
CA ARG A 192 7.00 14.82 -13.34
C ARG A 192 7.48 16.25 -13.39
N GLN A 193 8.80 16.45 -13.40
CA GLN A 193 9.36 17.72 -13.81
C GLN A 193 8.81 18.00 -15.21
N ARG A 194 7.90 18.95 -15.31
CA ARG A 194 7.52 19.49 -16.60
C ARG A 194 8.82 20.04 -17.20
N SER A 195 9.36 19.30 -18.15
CA SER A 195 10.48 19.78 -18.96
C SER A 195 9.99 21.00 -19.72
N ASN A 196 10.22 22.19 -19.16
CA ASN A 196 10.29 23.41 -19.94
C ASN A 196 11.53 23.28 -20.82
N ALA A 197 11.35 22.61 -21.94
CA ALA A 197 12.31 22.68 -23.04
C ALA A 197 12.28 24.11 -23.59
N LYS A 198 12.91 25.05 -22.88
CA LYS A 198 13.36 26.32 -23.48
C LYS A 198 14.62 25.97 -24.23
N ARG A 199 14.58 26.23 -25.56
CA ARG A 199 15.72 26.20 -26.48
C ARG A 199 16.95 26.80 -25.79
N CYS A 200 17.99 26.01 -25.69
CA CYS A 200 19.31 26.47 -25.29
C CYS A 200 19.92 27.24 -26.47
N THR A 201 19.96 28.55 -26.35
CA THR A 201 20.90 29.38 -27.09
C THR A 201 22.11 29.60 -26.17
N THR A 202 23.25 29.27 -26.71
CA THR A 202 24.64 29.47 -26.28
C THR A 202 24.91 30.56 -25.23
N GLY A 203 25.63 30.18 -24.13
CA GLY A 203 26.41 31.18 -23.40
C GLY A 203 26.54 30.98 -21.92
N LYS A 204 27.77 30.56 -21.46
CA LYS A 204 28.41 30.79 -20.14
C LYS A 204 27.83 30.12 -18.90
N ARG A 205 28.67 29.28 -18.27
CA ARG A 205 28.49 28.73 -16.92
C ARG A 205 28.46 29.85 -15.87
N PRO A 206 27.62 29.76 -14.88
CA PRO A 206 27.87 30.35 -13.58
C PRO A 206 28.05 29.31 -12.46
N PRO A 207 28.47 29.72 -11.26
CA PRO A 207 29.14 28.87 -10.28
C PRO A 207 28.21 28.10 -9.38
N GLN A 208 28.76 27.05 -8.73
CA GLN A 208 28.15 26.23 -7.71
C GLN A 208 27.65 27.08 -6.53
N GLN A 209 26.42 26.86 -6.12
CA GLN A 209 25.93 27.22 -4.81
C GLN A 209 25.27 26.04 -4.09
N ALA A 210 25.51 26.00 -2.78
CA ALA A 210 25.31 24.93 -1.81
C ALA A 210 23.85 24.73 -1.38
N HIS A 211 23.57 23.49 -1.03
CA HIS A 211 22.62 22.96 -0.05
C HIS A 211 21.49 23.85 0.50
N GLY A 212 20.24 23.41 0.22
CA GLY A 212 19.06 23.75 0.98
C GLY A 212 18.26 22.46 1.29
N GLY A 213 18.08 22.17 2.58
CA GLY A 213 17.62 20.90 3.12
C GLY A 213 16.18 20.53 2.77
N LEU A 214 15.98 19.26 2.56
CA LEU A 214 14.68 18.59 2.55
C LEU A 214 14.37 18.09 3.97
N GLN A 215 13.40 18.72 4.61
CA GLN A 215 12.87 18.26 5.91
C GLN A 215 11.66 17.34 5.69
N GLY A 216 11.66 16.19 6.41
CA GLY A 216 10.46 15.46 6.80
C GLY A 216 10.03 14.29 5.92
N GLY A 217 10.90 13.32 5.60
CA GLY A 217 10.53 11.96 5.24
C GLY A 217 10.67 11.03 6.44
N ASP A 218 9.78 10.04 6.60
CA ASP A 218 9.94 8.99 7.61
C ASP A 218 11.24 8.22 7.28
N PRO A 219 12.27 8.28 8.16
CA PRO A 219 13.57 7.67 7.88
C PRO A 219 13.51 6.15 7.69
N ARG A 220 12.41 5.50 8.09
CA ARG A 220 12.20 4.07 7.91
C ARG A 220 11.78 3.70 6.48
N ALA A 221 11.22 4.64 5.73
CA ALA A 221 10.82 4.41 4.34
C ALA A 221 12.01 4.52 3.36
N GLU A 222 13.04 5.30 3.71
CA GLU A 222 14.23 5.50 2.85
C GLU A 222 15.22 4.33 2.90
N ALA A 223 15.19 3.53 3.98
CA ALA A 223 16.10 2.39 4.13
C ALA A 223 15.78 1.19 3.23
N TYR A 224 14.68 1.22 2.48
CA TYR A 224 14.19 0.11 1.67
C TYR A 224 14.07 0.40 0.17
N LEU A 225 14.65 1.54 -0.30
CA LEU A 225 14.71 1.86 -1.73
C LEU A 225 15.94 1.27 -2.43
#